data_1fe6129394b9fe69f07b99d4723181da
#
_entry.id   1fe6129394b9fe69f07b99d4723181da
#
_cell.length_a   1.000
_cell.length_b   1.000
_cell.length_c   1.000
_cell.angle_alpha   90.00
_cell.angle_beta   90.00
_cell.angle_gamma   90.00
#
_symmetry.space_group_name_H-M   'P 1'
#
loop_
_entity.id
_entity.type
_entity.pdbx_description
1 polymer ?
#
loop_
_entity_poly.entity_id
_entity_poly.type
_entity_poly.pdbx_seq_one_letter_code
_entity_poly.pdbx_strand_id
1 'polypeptide(L)'
;MSKLFIYFLICVSCILLTNYDTFLYGIIFILFALINLFNRYKLDKKTIIIVIILITFCFTKYFISKISLFETNKYFGIVLDKKDNYFVFFNGLKKFYVSYKGSTIDELDLIILTGKQENFHFSTLESGFDFNKYLINKGIFKSLNLENVDVIVGFPIQFYSFKESILSKFDTLEQKALVGGILFSEFDYNNDFANQVKILNLFSLFSVSGVYLNFFLYTFVKLFELKFTKKVSEILSLILFTPFLIINITRFTTIRVVAFYVFRMINKYNFNNYFSKNERISILGILFIIIDPFIVFSTAFYLSFLISII
;
A
#
# COMPACT_ATOMS: atom_id res chain seq x y z
N MET A 1 26.42 1.99 -5.28
CA MET A 1 25.20 1.88 -4.45
C MET A 1 25.22 3.06 -3.50
N SER A 2 24.17 3.90 -3.43
CA SER A 2 24.15 5.06 -2.53
C SER A 2 23.95 4.64 -1.07
N LYS A 3 24.37 5.48 -0.13
CA LYS A 3 24.20 5.23 1.32
C LYS A 3 22.71 5.10 1.71
N LEU A 4 21.84 5.89 1.07
CA LEU A 4 20.40 5.83 1.25
C LEU A 4 19.80 4.49 0.80
N PHE A 5 20.33 3.90 -0.27
CA PHE A 5 19.88 2.59 -0.73
C PHE A 5 20.25 1.47 0.25
N ILE A 6 21.40 1.58 0.91
CA ILE A 6 21.78 0.63 1.97
C ILE A 6 20.83 0.74 3.17
N TYR A 7 20.48 1.96 3.59
CA TYR A 7 19.51 2.18 4.65
C TYR A 7 18.13 1.61 4.31
N PHE A 8 17.68 1.79 3.07
CA PHE A 8 16.44 1.20 2.59
C PHE A 8 16.49 -0.34 2.66
N LEU A 9 17.58 -0.97 2.21
CA LEU A 9 17.75 -2.42 2.32
C LEU A 9 17.74 -2.91 3.77
N ILE A 10 18.35 -2.18 4.69
CA ILE A 10 18.30 -2.51 6.12
C ILE A 10 16.86 -2.48 6.64
N CYS A 11 16.08 -1.45 6.32
CA CYS A 11 14.68 -1.38 6.71
C CYS A 11 13.87 -2.57 6.18
N VAL A 12 14.01 -2.88 4.89
CA VAL A 12 13.34 -4.05 4.26
C VAL A 12 13.75 -5.33 4.98
N SER A 13 15.05 -5.53 5.22
CA SER A 13 15.57 -6.73 5.89
C SER A 13 15.00 -6.89 7.29
N CYS A 14 14.93 -5.83 8.09
CA CYS A 14 14.37 -5.88 9.45
C CYS A 14 12.93 -6.37 9.45
N ILE A 15 12.11 -5.93 8.49
CA ILE A 15 10.73 -6.37 8.39
C ILE A 15 10.63 -7.83 7.90
N LEU A 16 11.46 -8.22 6.93
CA LEU A 16 11.50 -9.62 6.45
C LEU A 16 11.90 -10.61 7.54
N LEU A 17 12.79 -10.21 8.47
CA LEU A 17 13.18 -11.02 9.63
C LEU A 17 12.04 -11.29 10.61
N THR A 18 10.96 -10.54 10.57
CA THR A 18 9.82 -10.72 11.49
C THR A 18 8.85 -11.82 11.08
N ASN A 19 8.92 -12.29 9.83
CA ASN A 19 8.03 -13.33 9.30
C ASN A 19 8.86 -14.58 8.95
N TYR A 20 8.43 -15.73 9.46
CA TYR A 20 9.12 -17.02 9.29
C TYR A 20 9.38 -17.37 7.82
N ASP A 21 8.40 -17.16 6.93
CA ASP A 21 8.54 -17.50 5.50
C ASP A 21 9.57 -16.64 4.77
N THR A 22 9.82 -15.43 5.25
CA THR A 22 10.73 -14.47 4.61
C THR A 22 12.03 -14.28 5.40
N PHE A 23 12.19 -14.95 6.53
CA PHE A 23 13.31 -14.80 7.45
C PHE A 23 14.68 -15.00 6.77
N LEU A 24 14.81 -16.04 5.95
CA LEU A 24 16.04 -16.32 5.21
C LEU A 24 16.41 -15.18 4.25
N TYR A 25 15.44 -14.62 3.54
CA TYR A 25 15.66 -13.47 2.66
C TYR A 25 16.09 -12.24 3.46
N GLY A 26 15.49 -12.03 4.64
CA GLY A 26 15.90 -10.98 5.57
C GLY A 26 17.36 -11.07 5.96
N ILE A 27 17.86 -12.26 6.30
CA ILE A 27 19.30 -12.50 6.61
C ILE A 27 20.17 -12.17 5.40
N ILE A 28 19.84 -12.66 4.22
CA ILE A 28 20.63 -12.43 3.00
C ILE A 28 20.73 -10.92 2.71
N PHE A 29 19.62 -10.21 2.75
CA PHE A 29 19.61 -8.77 2.45
C PHE A 29 20.34 -7.95 3.52
N ILE A 30 20.23 -8.28 4.82
CA ILE A 30 20.95 -7.55 5.86
C ILE A 30 22.46 -7.76 5.76
N LEU A 31 22.90 -9.00 5.51
CA LEU A 31 24.31 -9.29 5.29
C LEU A 31 24.85 -8.55 4.08
N PHE A 32 24.12 -8.57 2.96
CA PHE A 32 24.49 -7.82 1.76
C PHE A 32 24.56 -6.30 2.03
N ALA A 33 23.61 -5.75 2.75
CA ALA A 33 23.60 -4.33 3.12
C ALA A 33 24.79 -3.98 4.03
N LEU A 34 25.07 -4.78 5.04
CA LEU A 34 26.19 -4.57 5.95
C LEU A 34 27.56 -4.67 5.25
N ILE A 35 27.77 -5.70 4.43
CA ILE A 35 29.01 -5.86 3.64
C ILE A 35 29.23 -4.63 2.76
N ASN A 36 28.19 -4.13 2.07
CA ASN A 36 28.31 -2.92 1.24
C ASN A 36 28.54 -1.66 2.08
N LEU A 37 27.97 -1.58 3.27
CA LEU A 37 28.19 -0.47 4.19
C LEU A 37 29.65 -0.42 4.66
N PHE A 38 30.20 -1.57 5.08
CA PHE A 38 31.59 -1.68 5.53
C PHE A 38 32.61 -1.43 4.40
N ASN A 39 32.36 -1.96 3.21
CA ASN A 39 33.31 -1.87 2.10
C ASN A 39 33.33 -0.51 1.41
N ARG A 40 32.18 0.21 1.38
CA ARG A 40 32.07 1.46 0.59
C ARG A 40 32.05 2.73 1.41
N TYR A 41 31.73 2.66 2.69
CA TYR A 41 31.57 3.83 3.54
C TYR A 41 32.36 3.68 4.84
N LYS A 42 33.02 4.77 5.25
CA LYS A 42 33.58 4.83 6.62
C LYS A 42 32.42 4.83 7.61
N LEU A 43 32.47 3.92 8.57
CA LEU A 43 31.50 3.85 9.67
C LEU A 43 31.74 5.01 10.62
N ASP A 44 31.16 6.16 10.32
CA ASP A 44 31.12 7.28 11.24
C ASP A 44 30.00 7.09 12.29
N LYS A 45 30.14 7.73 13.45
CA LYS A 45 29.16 7.66 14.54
C LYS A 45 27.73 7.98 14.06
N LYS A 46 27.59 8.95 13.13
CA LYS A 46 26.29 9.34 12.58
C LYS A 46 25.63 8.21 11.80
N THR A 47 26.38 7.48 10.97
CA THR A 47 25.87 6.32 10.22
C THR A 47 25.38 5.22 11.15
N ILE A 48 26.14 4.91 12.20
CA ILE A 48 25.76 3.88 13.17
C ILE A 48 24.47 4.28 13.89
N ILE A 49 24.37 5.51 14.34
CA ILE A 49 23.16 6.03 15.02
C ILE A 49 21.93 5.93 14.11
N ILE A 50 22.04 6.34 12.84
CA ILE A 50 20.92 6.27 11.88
C ILE A 50 20.48 4.82 11.69
N VAL A 51 21.39 3.89 11.53
CA VAL A 51 21.08 2.46 11.37
C VAL A 51 20.37 1.92 12.61
N ILE A 52 20.85 2.23 13.80
CA ILE A 52 20.22 1.80 15.05
C ILE A 52 18.80 2.38 15.16
N ILE A 53 18.59 3.66 14.85
CA ILE A 53 17.27 4.30 14.89
C ILE A 53 16.32 3.60 13.91
N LEU A 54 16.74 3.32 12.69
CA LEU A 54 15.90 2.66 11.69
C LEU A 54 15.52 1.24 12.12
N ILE A 55 16.48 0.47 12.62
CA ILE A 55 16.25 -0.90 13.11
C ILE A 55 15.25 -0.87 14.28
N THR A 56 15.51 -0.03 15.29
CA THR A 56 14.65 0.11 16.47
C THR A 56 13.25 0.50 16.05
N PHE A 57 13.12 1.47 15.16
CA PHE A 57 11.82 1.93 14.65
C PHE A 57 11.03 0.81 13.96
N CYS A 58 11.66 0.05 13.04
CA CYS A 58 11.01 -1.04 12.33
C CYS A 58 10.49 -2.11 13.30
N PHE A 59 11.32 -2.54 14.27
CA PHE A 59 10.91 -3.52 15.26
C PHE A 59 9.82 -2.99 16.20
N THR A 60 9.93 -1.75 16.66
CA THR A 60 8.92 -1.13 17.54
C THR A 60 7.55 -1.08 16.86
N LYS A 61 7.48 -0.67 15.60
CA LYS A 61 6.23 -0.65 14.82
C LYS A 61 5.63 -2.04 14.67
N TYR A 62 6.45 -3.05 14.38
CA TYR A 62 5.99 -4.43 14.29
C TYR A 62 5.42 -4.92 15.63
N PHE A 63 6.16 -4.73 16.73
CA PHE A 63 5.71 -5.15 18.06
C PHE A 63 4.43 -4.44 18.52
N ILE A 64 4.32 -3.13 18.30
CA ILE A 64 3.10 -2.37 18.61
C ILE A 64 1.90 -2.94 17.87
N SER A 65 2.06 -3.32 16.61
CA SER A 65 0.96 -3.91 15.82
C SER A 65 0.52 -5.27 16.33
N LYS A 66 1.44 -6.07 16.90
CA LYS A 66 1.18 -7.44 17.37
C LYS A 66 0.64 -7.50 18.80
N ILE A 67 1.17 -6.67 19.70
CA ILE A 67 0.85 -6.74 21.14
C ILE A 67 -0.39 -5.88 21.43
N SER A 68 -1.37 -6.43 22.14
CA SER A 68 -2.49 -5.66 22.70
C SER A 68 -2.05 -4.98 23.99
N LEU A 69 -1.46 -3.79 23.89
CA LEU A 69 -0.99 -3.04 25.08
C LEU A 69 -2.13 -2.49 25.93
N PHE A 70 -3.29 -2.23 25.33
CA PHE A 70 -4.47 -1.72 26.04
C PHE A 70 -5.73 -2.32 25.42
N GLU A 71 -6.49 -3.05 26.21
CA GLU A 71 -7.84 -3.49 25.86
C GLU A 71 -8.81 -2.38 26.22
N THR A 72 -9.29 -1.67 25.23
CA THR A 72 -10.36 -0.69 25.37
C THR A 72 -11.59 -1.25 24.69
N ASN A 73 -12.78 -0.90 25.18
CA ASN A 73 -14.02 -1.29 24.52
C ASN A 73 -14.45 -0.28 23.44
N LYS A 74 -13.77 0.87 23.36
CA LYS A 74 -14.05 1.91 22.36
C LYS A 74 -12.79 2.23 21.56
N TYR A 75 -12.92 2.24 20.25
CA TYR A 75 -11.85 2.51 19.29
C TYR A 75 -12.26 3.63 18.36
N PHE A 76 -11.42 4.65 18.25
CA PHE A 76 -11.57 5.74 17.28
C PHE A 76 -10.60 5.52 16.14
N GLY A 77 -11.04 5.74 14.88
CA GLY A 77 -10.17 5.58 13.74
C GLY A 77 -10.86 5.68 12.38
N ILE A 78 -10.18 5.21 11.36
CA ILE A 78 -10.57 5.34 9.94
C ILE A 78 -10.74 3.95 9.32
N VAL A 79 -11.70 3.84 8.42
CA VAL A 79 -11.89 2.67 7.54
C VAL A 79 -10.88 2.74 6.39
N LEU A 80 -9.97 1.77 6.28
CA LEU A 80 -8.95 1.75 5.23
C LEU A 80 -9.38 1.02 3.96
N ASP A 81 -10.12 -0.09 4.10
CA ASP A 81 -10.53 -0.95 2.99
C ASP A 81 -11.87 -1.59 3.36
N LYS A 82 -12.88 -1.46 2.51
CA LYS A 82 -14.20 -2.06 2.72
C LYS A 82 -14.47 -3.12 1.67
N LYS A 83 -15.00 -4.25 2.13
CA LYS A 83 -15.48 -5.36 1.31
C LYS A 83 -16.92 -5.70 1.71
N ASP A 84 -17.59 -6.56 0.96
CA ASP A 84 -19.00 -6.92 1.19
C ASP A 84 -19.28 -7.43 2.60
N ASN A 85 -18.35 -8.22 3.17
CA ASN A 85 -18.52 -8.92 4.43
C ASN A 85 -17.65 -8.41 5.58
N TYR A 86 -16.71 -7.49 5.31
CA TYR A 86 -15.81 -6.95 6.32
C TYR A 86 -15.20 -5.62 5.91
N PHE A 87 -14.63 -4.93 6.87
CA PHE A 87 -13.74 -3.80 6.60
C PHE A 87 -12.48 -3.86 7.47
N VAL A 88 -11.45 -3.16 7.03
CA VAL A 88 -10.20 -2.97 7.78
C VAL A 88 -10.25 -1.63 8.47
N PHE A 89 -10.20 -1.65 9.79
CA PHE A 89 -10.22 -0.47 10.64
C PHE A 89 -8.83 -0.14 11.14
N PHE A 90 -8.46 1.14 11.14
CA PHE A 90 -7.18 1.64 11.62
C PHE A 90 -7.37 2.70 12.71
N ASN A 91 -6.87 2.44 13.91
CA ASN A 91 -6.98 3.35 15.05
C ASN A 91 -5.78 4.28 15.24
N GLY A 92 -4.96 4.51 14.20
CA GLY A 92 -3.72 5.30 14.28
C GLY A 92 -2.49 4.48 14.65
N LEU A 93 -2.63 3.36 15.34
CA LEU A 93 -1.53 2.48 15.76
C LEU A 93 -1.61 1.10 15.14
N LYS A 94 -2.81 0.54 15.05
CA LYS A 94 -3.08 -0.86 14.65
C LYS A 94 -4.18 -0.94 13.63
N LYS A 95 -4.12 -2.01 12.84
CA LYS A 95 -5.19 -2.42 11.93
C LYS A 95 -5.96 -3.58 12.54
N PHE A 96 -7.28 -3.55 12.39
CA PHE A 96 -8.19 -4.59 12.85
C PHE A 96 -9.05 -5.08 11.71
N TYR A 97 -9.35 -6.38 11.72
CA TYR A 97 -10.38 -6.97 10.91
C TYR A 97 -11.73 -6.82 11.63
N VAL A 98 -12.73 -6.31 10.95
CA VAL A 98 -14.09 -6.15 11.49
C VAL A 98 -15.08 -6.80 10.53
N SER A 99 -15.78 -7.85 10.99
CA SER A 99 -16.87 -8.46 10.22
C SER A 99 -18.08 -7.53 10.22
N TYR A 100 -18.53 -7.16 9.03
CA TYR A 100 -19.65 -6.21 8.87
C TYR A 100 -20.30 -6.35 7.49
N LYS A 101 -21.63 -6.43 7.46
CA LYS A 101 -22.42 -6.60 6.22
C LYS A 101 -23.32 -5.40 5.91
N GLY A 102 -23.12 -4.26 6.58
CA GLY A 102 -23.95 -3.08 6.36
C GLY A 102 -23.43 -2.16 5.24
N SER A 103 -24.29 -1.26 4.77
CA SER A 103 -23.96 -0.24 3.76
C SER A 103 -23.71 1.15 4.33
N THR A 104 -23.84 1.34 5.66
CA THR A 104 -23.77 2.66 6.31
C THR A 104 -22.34 3.19 6.50
N ILE A 105 -21.33 2.35 6.28
CA ILE A 105 -19.92 2.71 6.44
C ILE A 105 -19.25 2.62 5.08
N ASP A 106 -18.36 3.55 4.75
CA ASP A 106 -17.57 3.53 3.53
C ASP A 106 -16.06 3.70 3.82
N GLU A 107 -15.22 3.52 2.78
CA GLU A 107 -13.78 3.74 2.86
C GLU A 107 -13.48 5.21 3.25
N LEU A 108 -12.50 5.41 4.10
CA LEU A 108 -12.07 6.69 4.68
C LEU A 108 -13.04 7.34 5.67
N ASP A 109 -14.16 6.70 6.00
CA ASP A 109 -15.02 7.18 7.07
C ASP A 109 -14.27 7.19 8.41
N LEU A 110 -14.48 8.26 9.18
CA LEU A 110 -14.00 8.38 10.54
C LEU A 110 -15.08 7.85 11.48
N ILE A 111 -14.78 6.77 12.18
CA ILE A 111 -15.76 6.03 12.96
C ILE A 111 -15.31 5.79 14.41
N ILE A 112 -16.29 5.62 15.30
CA ILE A 112 -16.09 5.02 16.62
C ILE A 112 -16.66 3.62 16.60
N LEU A 113 -15.87 2.64 17.01
CA LEU A 113 -16.28 1.26 17.20
C LEU A 113 -16.34 0.94 18.68
N THR A 114 -17.38 0.23 19.10
CA THR A 114 -17.44 -0.44 20.39
C THR A 114 -17.43 -1.93 20.16
N GLY A 115 -16.57 -2.64 20.88
CA GLY A 115 -16.41 -4.08 20.73
C GLY A 115 -15.18 -4.61 21.42
N LYS A 116 -15.02 -5.94 21.42
CA LYS A 116 -13.91 -6.64 22.05
C LYS A 116 -12.89 -7.13 21.02
N GLN A 117 -11.60 -7.06 21.39
CA GLN A 117 -10.54 -7.66 20.59
C GLN A 117 -10.55 -9.17 20.74
N GLU A 118 -10.49 -9.86 19.62
CA GLU A 118 -10.41 -11.32 19.57
C GLU A 118 -9.30 -11.77 18.62
N ASN A 119 -8.83 -13.00 18.81
CA ASN A 119 -8.00 -13.64 17.80
C ASN A 119 -8.92 -14.14 16.69
N PHE A 120 -8.57 -13.89 15.45
CA PHE A 120 -9.30 -14.49 14.36
C PHE A 120 -8.77 -15.90 14.04
N HIS A 121 -9.67 -16.82 13.76
CA HIS A 121 -9.36 -18.15 13.29
C HIS A 121 -10.29 -18.45 12.11
N PHE A 122 -9.79 -18.27 10.89
CA PHE A 122 -10.51 -18.70 9.71
C PHE A 122 -10.07 -20.11 9.34
N SER A 123 -11.01 -20.98 9.04
CA SER A 123 -10.69 -22.32 8.54
C SER A 123 -9.94 -22.22 7.22
N THR A 124 -8.79 -22.88 7.13
CA THR A 124 -8.00 -22.99 5.91
C THR A 124 -8.16 -24.40 5.36
N LEU A 125 -8.45 -24.52 4.08
CA LEU A 125 -8.32 -25.78 3.37
C LEU A 125 -6.83 -26.00 3.07
N GLU A 126 -6.34 -27.23 3.19
CA GLU A 126 -4.91 -27.56 3.01
C GLU A 126 -4.31 -27.07 1.67
N SER A 127 -5.13 -26.99 0.63
CA SER A 127 -4.74 -26.48 -0.71
C SER A 127 -5.35 -25.12 -1.06
N GLY A 128 -6.01 -24.45 -0.10
CA GLY A 128 -6.78 -23.22 -0.33
C GLY A 128 -6.01 -21.94 -0.01
N PHE A 129 -6.68 -20.81 -0.23
CA PHE A 129 -6.18 -19.51 0.14
C PHE A 129 -6.18 -19.31 1.65
N ASP A 130 -5.00 -19.09 2.25
CA ASP A 130 -4.87 -18.82 3.68
C ASP A 130 -5.19 -17.35 3.99
N PHE A 131 -6.44 -17.11 4.42
CA PHE A 131 -6.92 -15.79 4.76
C PHE A 131 -6.26 -15.24 6.03
N ASN A 132 -5.89 -16.10 7.00
CA ASN A 132 -5.16 -15.68 8.21
C ASN A 132 -3.79 -15.10 7.82
N LYS A 133 -3.04 -15.84 7.01
CA LYS A 133 -1.72 -15.41 6.51
C LYS A 133 -1.82 -14.12 5.69
N TYR A 134 -2.86 -13.97 4.87
CA TYR A 134 -3.12 -12.75 4.11
C TYR A 134 -3.33 -11.54 5.03
N LEU A 135 -4.13 -11.66 6.10
CA LEU A 135 -4.37 -10.58 7.06
C LEU A 135 -3.10 -10.24 7.84
N ILE A 136 -2.36 -11.25 8.31
CA ILE A 136 -1.08 -11.05 9.03
C ILE A 136 -0.08 -10.30 8.14
N ASN A 137 0.03 -10.65 6.87
CA ASN A 137 0.90 -9.95 5.92
C ASN A 137 0.46 -8.50 5.65
N LYS A 138 -0.80 -8.17 5.89
CA LYS A 138 -1.32 -6.78 5.89
C LYS A 138 -1.11 -6.06 7.23
N GLY A 139 -0.53 -6.71 8.23
CA GLY A 139 -0.33 -6.15 9.58
C GLY A 139 -1.59 -6.16 10.45
N ILE A 140 -2.54 -7.03 10.13
CA ILE A 140 -3.76 -7.23 10.88
C ILE A 140 -3.58 -8.51 11.71
N PHE A 141 -3.54 -8.38 13.03
CA PHE A 141 -3.29 -9.50 13.96
C PHE A 141 -4.50 -9.84 14.82
N LYS A 142 -5.49 -8.96 14.85
CA LYS A 142 -6.70 -9.10 15.69
C LYS A 142 -7.94 -8.74 14.90
N SER A 143 -9.05 -9.37 15.27
CA SER A 143 -10.39 -8.96 14.92
C SER A 143 -11.03 -8.14 16.03
N LEU A 144 -12.00 -7.29 15.67
CA LEU A 144 -12.92 -6.68 16.62
C LEU A 144 -14.29 -7.31 16.43
N ASN A 145 -14.80 -7.91 17.51
CA ASN A 145 -16.20 -8.34 17.58
C ASN A 145 -17.06 -7.09 17.82
N LEU A 146 -17.78 -6.67 16.79
CA LEU A 146 -18.49 -5.39 16.74
C LEU A 146 -19.76 -5.46 17.57
N GLU A 147 -19.93 -4.58 18.55
CA GLU A 147 -21.16 -4.36 19.31
C GLU A 147 -21.96 -3.17 18.76
N ASN A 148 -21.27 -2.05 18.48
CA ASN A 148 -21.85 -0.85 17.88
C ASN A 148 -20.82 -0.10 17.02
N VAL A 149 -21.34 0.67 16.05
CA VAL A 149 -20.56 1.54 15.17
C VAL A 149 -21.25 2.86 14.97
N ASP A 150 -20.53 3.93 15.22
CA ASP A 150 -21.01 5.30 15.03
C ASP A 150 -20.12 6.02 14.03
N VAL A 151 -20.67 6.50 12.94
CA VAL A 151 -19.95 7.31 11.94
C VAL A 151 -19.93 8.76 12.46
N ILE A 152 -18.71 9.27 12.74
CA ILE A 152 -18.53 10.65 13.20
C ILE A 152 -18.49 11.61 12.01
N VAL A 153 -17.66 11.25 11.02
CA VAL A 153 -17.51 12.03 9.77
C VAL A 153 -17.45 11.04 8.62
N GLY A 154 -18.50 11.07 7.79
CA GLY A 154 -18.50 10.38 6.51
C GLY A 154 -17.60 11.13 5.52
N PHE A 155 -16.81 10.40 4.75
CA PHE A 155 -16.04 11.02 3.69
C PHE A 155 -17.00 11.52 2.59
N PRO A 156 -16.77 12.73 2.01
CA PRO A 156 -17.71 13.32 1.04
C PRO A 156 -17.99 12.45 -0.19
N ILE A 157 -17.05 11.58 -0.54
CA ILE A 157 -17.18 10.62 -1.63
C ILE A 157 -17.34 9.24 -1.02
N GLN A 158 -18.48 8.63 -1.17
CA GLN A 158 -18.73 7.25 -0.79
C GLN A 158 -18.11 6.33 -1.85
N PHE A 159 -16.88 5.90 -1.64
CA PHE A 159 -16.09 5.18 -2.64
C PHE A 159 -16.73 3.86 -3.04
N TYR A 160 -17.23 3.10 -2.06
CA TYR A 160 -17.89 1.83 -2.33
C TYR A 160 -19.13 2.03 -3.17
N SER A 161 -20.02 2.94 -2.77
CA SER A 161 -21.26 3.25 -3.50
C SER A 161 -20.98 3.82 -4.89
N PHE A 162 -19.92 4.62 -5.03
CA PHE A 162 -19.49 5.17 -6.31
C PHE A 162 -18.98 4.07 -7.26
N LYS A 163 -18.16 3.15 -6.78
CA LYS A 163 -17.69 1.98 -7.54
C LYS A 163 -18.88 1.15 -8.03
N GLU A 164 -19.79 0.79 -7.11
CA GLU A 164 -21.00 0.04 -7.43
C GLU A 164 -21.88 0.76 -8.46
N SER A 165 -22.05 2.08 -8.34
CA SER A 165 -22.80 2.89 -9.30
C SER A 165 -22.18 2.86 -10.70
N ILE A 166 -20.85 2.81 -10.82
CA ILE A 166 -20.18 2.64 -12.12
C ILE A 166 -20.37 1.22 -12.64
N LEU A 167 -20.13 0.20 -11.82
CA LEU A 167 -20.23 -1.20 -12.21
C LEU A 167 -21.66 -1.60 -12.59
N SER A 168 -22.66 -1.02 -11.94
CA SER A 168 -24.08 -1.28 -12.26
C SER A 168 -24.51 -0.83 -13.66
N LYS A 169 -23.73 0.05 -14.31
CA LYS A 169 -24.02 0.50 -15.70
C LYS A 169 -23.65 -0.53 -16.78
N PHE A 170 -22.98 -1.60 -16.39
CA PHE A 170 -22.58 -2.69 -17.30
C PHE A 170 -23.48 -3.89 -17.10
N ASP A 171 -23.92 -4.49 -18.20
CA ASP A 171 -24.94 -5.54 -18.16
C ASP A 171 -24.34 -6.92 -17.86
N THR A 172 -23.14 -7.20 -18.37
CA THR A 172 -22.52 -8.53 -18.20
C THR A 172 -21.53 -8.57 -17.03
N LEU A 173 -21.46 -9.74 -16.37
CA LEU A 173 -20.49 -9.98 -15.29
C LEU A 173 -19.04 -9.82 -15.77
N GLU A 174 -18.76 -10.19 -17.03
CA GLU A 174 -17.43 -10.05 -17.64
C GLU A 174 -17.03 -8.57 -17.79
N GLN A 175 -17.95 -7.74 -18.28
CA GLN A 175 -17.73 -6.29 -18.39
C GLN A 175 -17.48 -5.68 -17.00
N LYS A 176 -18.27 -6.05 -15.99
CA LYS A 176 -18.09 -5.58 -14.60
C LYS A 176 -16.73 -5.99 -14.06
N ALA A 177 -16.33 -7.25 -14.26
CA ALA A 177 -15.01 -7.74 -13.82
C ALA A 177 -13.86 -7.00 -14.52
N LEU A 178 -13.98 -6.75 -15.84
CA LEU A 178 -12.96 -6.04 -16.60
C LEU A 178 -12.84 -4.58 -16.16
N VAL A 179 -13.96 -3.88 -16.04
CA VAL A 179 -13.99 -2.47 -15.60
C VAL A 179 -13.55 -2.35 -14.16
N GLY A 180 -14.01 -3.25 -13.29
CA GLY A 180 -13.58 -3.32 -11.88
C GLY A 180 -12.07 -3.51 -11.75
N GLY A 181 -11.51 -4.41 -12.55
CA GLY A 181 -10.06 -4.63 -12.59
C GLY A 181 -9.28 -3.41 -13.06
N ILE A 182 -9.66 -2.85 -14.22
CA ILE A 182 -8.93 -1.73 -14.84
C ILE A 182 -9.05 -0.42 -14.03
N LEU A 183 -10.25 -0.09 -13.52
CA LEU A 183 -10.46 1.19 -12.83
C LEU A 183 -10.17 1.12 -11.33
N PHE A 184 -10.46 -0.02 -10.68
CA PHE A 184 -10.45 -0.14 -9.23
C PHE A 184 -9.49 -1.21 -8.70
N SER A 185 -8.81 -1.97 -9.56
CA SER A 185 -8.01 -3.16 -9.18
C SER A 185 -8.81 -4.19 -8.36
N GLU A 186 -10.10 -4.30 -8.64
CA GLU A 186 -11.01 -5.22 -7.98
C GLU A 186 -11.55 -6.22 -9.01
N PHE A 187 -11.38 -7.51 -8.71
CA PHE A 187 -11.94 -8.60 -9.51
C PHE A 187 -12.88 -9.43 -8.64
N ASP A 188 -14.08 -9.65 -9.14
CA ASP A 188 -14.97 -10.65 -8.57
C ASP A 188 -14.55 -12.03 -9.10
N TYR A 189 -13.92 -12.82 -8.23
CA TYR A 189 -13.43 -14.16 -8.55
C TYR A 189 -14.54 -15.23 -8.70
N ASN A 190 -15.79 -14.88 -8.44
CA ASN A 190 -16.91 -15.76 -8.69
C ASN A 190 -17.29 -15.83 -10.20
N ASN A 191 -16.58 -15.09 -11.04
CA ASN A 191 -16.81 -15.02 -12.48
C ASN A 191 -15.77 -15.86 -13.24
N ASP A 192 -16.23 -16.64 -14.24
CA ASP A 192 -15.38 -17.47 -15.09
C ASP A 192 -14.29 -16.66 -15.81
N PHE A 193 -14.61 -15.44 -16.26
CA PHE A 193 -13.64 -14.53 -16.87
C PHE A 193 -12.51 -14.17 -15.91
N ALA A 194 -12.83 -13.81 -14.68
CA ALA A 194 -11.82 -13.47 -13.67
C ALA A 194 -10.94 -14.68 -13.35
N ASN A 195 -11.51 -15.90 -13.32
CA ASN A 195 -10.76 -17.13 -13.15
C ASN A 195 -9.83 -17.43 -14.34
N GLN A 196 -10.28 -17.21 -15.57
CA GLN A 196 -9.44 -17.36 -16.77
C GLN A 196 -8.27 -16.36 -16.77
N VAL A 197 -8.53 -15.07 -16.44
CA VAL A 197 -7.49 -14.04 -16.28
C VAL A 197 -6.46 -14.46 -15.25
N LYS A 198 -6.90 -15.08 -14.14
CA LYS A 198 -6.01 -15.59 -13.09
C LYS A 198 -5.18 -16.78 -13.56
N ILE A 199 -5.80 -17.78 -14.21
CA ILE A 199 -5.11 -18.97 -14.75
C ILE A 199 -4.04 -18.57 -15.78
N LEU A 200 -4.34 -17.60 -16.63
CA LEU A 200 -3.43 -17.09 -17.65
C LEU A 200 -2.37 -16.13 -17.11
N ASN A 201 -2.37 -15.84 -15.80
CA ASN A 201 -1.50 -14.85 -15.15
C ASN A 201 -1.59 -13.43 -15.78
N LEU A 202 -2.69 -13.10 -16.44
CA LEU A 202 -2.92 -11.81 -17.08
C LEU A 202 -3.45 -10.72 -16.11
N PHE A 203 -3.55 -11.05 -14.83
CA PHE A 203 -4.09 -10.17 -13.82
C PHE A 203 -3.38 -8.79 -13.77
N SER A 204 -2.07 -8.78 -13.96
CA SER A 204 -1.28 -7.54 -13.99
C SER A 204 -1.59 -6.63 -15.19
N LEU A 205 -2.14 -7.17 -16.26
CA LEU A 205 -2.56 -6.41 -17.44
C LEU A 205 -3.94 -5.75 -17.25
N PHE A 206 -4.81 -6.41 -16.48
CA PHE A 206 -6.19 -5.93 -16.24
C PHE A 206 -6.36 -5.24 -14.88
N SER A 207 -5.30 -5.07 -14.10
CA SER A 207 -5.33 -4.32 -12.85
C SER A 207 -4.72 -2.93 -13.02
N VAL A 208 -5.10 -2.00 -12.13
CA VAL A 208 -4.45 -0.68 -12.06
C VAL A 208 -2.96 -0.87 -11.81
N SER A 209 -2.17 -0.86 -12.86
CA SER A 209 -0.73 -1.03 -12.79
C SER A 209 0.00 0.32 -12.85
N GLY A 210 1.19 0.37 -12.25
CA GLY A 210 2.04 1.55 -12.33
C GLY A 210 2.40 1.93 -13.77
N VAL A 211 2.38 0.98 -14.71
CA VAL A 211 2.66 1.22 -16.13
C VAL A 211 1.55 2.05 -16.75
N TYR A 212 0.27 1.65 -16.58
CA TYR A 212 -0.86 2.41 -17.10
C TYR A 212 -0.95 3.81 -16.50
N LEU A 213 -0.75 3.94 -15.19
CA LEU A 213 -0.78 5.23 -14.51
C LEU A 213 0.30 6.17 -15.06
N ASN A 214 1.52 5.68 -15.22
CA ASN A 214 2.60 6.47 -15.82
C ASN A 214 2.33 6.81 -17.27
N PHE A 215 1.74 5.88 -18.05
CA PHE A 215 1.38 6.13 -19.44
C PHE A 215 0.33 7.25 -19.55
N PHE A 216 -0.73 7.22 -18.76
CA PHE A 216 -1.74 8.28 -18.74
C PHE A 216 -1.15 9.63 -18.33
N LEU A 217 -0.38 9.69 -17.23
CA LEU A 217 0.28 10.91 -16.79
C LEU A 217 1.19 11.47 -17.88
N TYR A 218 2.00 10.63 -18.53
CA TYR A 218 2.88 11.04 -19.60
C TYR A 218 2.10 11.58 -20.81
N THR A 219 1.02 10.91 -21.21
CA THR A 219 0.17 11.35 -22.32
C THR A 219 -0.46 12.70 -22.04
N PHE A 220 -0.99 12.93 -20.83
CA PHE A 220 -1.51 14.25 -20.46
C PHE A 220 -0.44 15.34 -20.44
N VAL A 221 0.75 15.03 -19.92
CA VAL A 221 1.87 15.99 -20.00
C VAL A 221 2.15 16.37 -21.45
N LYS A 222 2.22 15.40 -22.36
CA LYS A 222 2.46 15.64 -23.80
C LYS A 222 1.37 16.48 -24.44
N LEU A 223 0.11 16.23 -24.11
CA LEU A 223 -1.01 17.04 -24.61
C LEU A 223 -0.93 18.49 -24.12
N PHE A 224 -0.61 18.71 -22.86
CA PHE A 224 -0.48 20.06 -22.31
C PHE A 224 0.80 20.78 -22.77
N GLU A 225 1.89 20.05 -23.06
CA GLU A 225 3.13 20.64 -23.64
C GLU A 225 2.90 21.33 -24.99
N LEU A 226 1.78 21.04 -25.70
CA LEU A 226 1.42 21.74 -26.93
C LEU A 226 1.11 23.24 -26.71
N LYS A 227 0.68 23.63 -25.51
CA LYS A 227 0.27 25.02 -25.20
C LYS A 227 1.01 25.62 -24.00
N PHE A 228 1.55 24.80 -23.11
CA PHE A 228 2.11 25.25 -21.84
C PHE A 228 3.57 24.84 -21.70
N THR A 229 4.29 25.50 -20.80
CA THR A 229 5.64 25.10 -20.42
C THR A 229 5.63 23.72 -19.74
N LYS A 230 6.72 22.98 -19.82
CA LYS A 230 6.83 21.64 -19.26
C LYS A 230 6.46 21.57 -17.78
N LYS A 231 6.88 22.56 -16.97
CA LYS A 231 6.52 22.61 -15.53
C LYS A 231 5.01 22.73 -15.32
N VAL A 232 4.36 23.62 -16.06
CA VAL A 232 2.90 23.82 -15.98
C VAL A 232 2.17 22.57 -16.48
N SER A 233 2.63 21.95 -17.56
CA SER A 233 2.05 20.72 -18.11
C SER A 233 2.13 19.55 -17.14
N GLU A 234 3.23 19.38 -16.43
CA GLU A 234 3.39 18.35 -15.38
C GLU A 234 2.41 18.60 -14.20
N ILE A 235 2.17 19.84 -13.80
CA ILE A 235 1.21 20.20 -12.74
C ILE A 235 -0.23 19.98 -13.22
N LEU A 236 -0.58 20.46 -14.41
CA LEU A 236 -1.93 20.30 -14.97
C LEU A 236 -2.29 18.81 -15.16
N SER A 237 -1.32 17.99 -15.58
CA SER A 237 -1.55 16.54 -15.69
C SER A 237 -1.87 15.89 -14.36
N LEU A 238 -1.23 16.29 -13.25
CA LEU A 238 -1.56 15.83 -11.91
C LEU A 238 -2.96 16.27 -11.48
N ILE A 239 -3.32 17.54 -11.73
CA ILE A 239 -4.66 18.07 -11.41
C ILE A 239 -5.74 17.30 -12.17
N LEU A 240 -5.55 17.07 -13.47
CA LEU A 240 -6.49 16.30 -14.28
C LEU A 240 -6.61 14.84 -13.81
N PHE A 241 -5.52 14.28 -13.28
CA PHE A 241 -5.48 12.91 -12.79
C PHE A 241 -6.04 12.76 -11.36
N THR A 242 -6.23 13.86 -10.64
CA THR A 242 -6.69 13.87 -9.23
C THR A 242 -7.98 13.09 -8.98
N PRO A 243 -9.05 13.16 -9.80
CA PRO A 243 -10.26 12.35 -9.57
C PRO A 243 -9.98 10.85 -9.54
N PHE A 244 -9.14 10.36 -10.47
CA PHE A 244 -8.73 8.96 -10.49
C PHE A 244 -7.89 8.59 -9.25
N LEU A 245 -7.03 9.52 -8.79
CA LEU A 245 -6.24 9.32 -7.57
C LEU A 245 -7.12 9.19 -6.33
N ILE A 246 -8.13 10.05 -6.22
CA ILE A 246 -9.05 10.05 -5.07
C ILE A 246 -9.79 8.72 -4.99
N ILE A 247 -10.30 8.20 -6.11
CA ILE A 247 -11.02 6.92 -6.16
C ILE A 247 -10.13 5.74 -5.77
N ASN A 248 -8.83 5.83 -6.06
CA ASN A 248 -7.86 4.77 -5.81
C ASN A 248 -6.88 5.11 -4.68
N ILE A 249 -7.23 6.05 -3.79
CA ILE A 249 -6.32 6.54 -2.74
C ILE A 249 -5.92 5.46 -1.72
N THR A 250 -6.75 4.45 -1.53
CA THR A 250 -6.46 3.31 -0.66
C THR A 250 -5.52 2.28 -1.31
N ARG A 251 -5.29 2.37 -2.63
CA ARG A 251 -4.44 1.44 -3.37
C ARG A 251 -2.97 1.86 -3.35
N PHE A 252 -2.14 1.01 -2.80
CA PHE A 252 -0.69 1.28 -2.71
C PHE A 252 -0.03 1.59 -4.05
N THR A 253 -0.42 0.88 -5.13
CA THR A 253 0.12 1.10 -6.48
C THR A 253 -0.08 2.54 -6.95
N THR A 254 -1.26 3.11 -6.69
CA THR A 254 -1.61 4.47 -7.05
C THR A 254 -0.82 5.49 -6.24
N ILE A 255 -0.83 5.36 -4.92
CA ILE A 255 -0.08 6.25 -4.00
C ILE A 255 1.40 6.28 -4.38
N ARG A 256 1.97 5.12 -4.65
CA ARG A 256 3.37 5.00 -5.04
C ARG A 256 3.69 5.74 -6.33
N VAL A 257 2.92 5.52 -7.41
CA VAL A 257 3.17 6.18 -8.71
C VAL A 257 3.13 7.69 -8.56
N VAL A 258 2.14 8.20 -7.85
CA VAL A 258 2.01 9.63 -7.58
C VAL A 258 3.17 10.14 -6.73
N ALA A 259 3.53 9.44 -5.66
CA ALA A 259 4.66 9.83 -4.82
C ALA A 259 5.98 9.90 -5.62
N PHE A 260 6.25 8.90 -6.49
CA PHE A 260 7.41 8.93 -7.37
C PHE A 260 7.35 10.08 -8.38
N TYR A 261 6.19 10.35 -8.95
CA TYR A 261 6.01 11.43 -9.91
C TYR A 261 6.21 12.79 -9.24
N VAL A 262 5.54 13.04 -8.12
CA VAL A 262 5.67 14.28 -7.34
C VAL A 262 7.10 14.48 -6.85
N PHE A 263 7.74 13.46 -6.30
CA PHE A 263 9.11 13.57 -5.84
C PHE A 263 10.11 13.85 -6.98
N ARG A 264 9.87 13.25 -8.16
CA ARG A 264 10.63 13.57 -9.37
C ARG A 264 10.49 15.05 -9.75
N MET A 265 9.26 15.59 -9.70
CA MET A 265 9.01 17.00 -9.97
C MET A 265 9.71 17.91 -8.95
N ILE A 266 9.56 17.62 -7.67
CA ILE A 266 10.23 18.38 -6.59
C ILE A 266 11.74 18.33 -6.76
N ASN A 267 12.31 17.16 -7.02
CA ASN A 267 13.76 17.02 -7.24
C ASN A 267 14.23 17.83 -8.45
N LYS A 268 13.46 17.86 -9.53
CA LYS A 268 13.81 18.58 -10.76
C LYS A 268 13.72 20.10 -10.59
N TYR A 269 12.63 20.59 -9.98
CA TYR A 269 12.35 22.03 -9.95
C TYR A 269 12.83 22.76 -8.70
N ASN A 270 13.00 22.05 -7.59
CA ASN A 270 13.38 22.64 -6.29
C ASN A 270 14.80 22.24 -5.87
N PHE A 271 15.25 21.04 -6.23
CA PHE A 271 16.57 20.51 -5.83
C PHE A 271 17.54 20.36 -7.01
N ASN A 272 17.26 20.94 -8.18
CA ASN A 272 18.14 20.90 -9.35
C ASN A 272 18.69 19.49 -9.69
N ASN A 273 17.84 18.45 -9.54
CA ASN A 273 18.19 17.04 -9.71
C ASN A 273 19.27 16.54 -8.75
N TYR A 274 19.32 17.07 -7.52
CA TYR A 274 20.29 16.67 -6.51
C TYR A 274 20.24 15.17 -6.20
N PHE A 275 19.04 14.59 -6.08
CA PHE A 275 18.88 13.15 -5.81
C PHE A 275 18.87 12.34 -7.10
N SER A 276 19.74 11.33 -7.17
CA SER A 276 19.73 10.32 -8.24
C SER A 276 18.44 9.48 -8.24
N LYS A 277 18.20 8.71 -9.32
CA LYS A 277 17.03 7.81 -9.41
C LYS A 277 16.96 6.86 -8.20
N ASN A 278 18.08 6.19 -7.87
CA ASN A 278 18.13 5.20 -6.79
C ASN A 278 17.94 5.83 -5.41
N GLU A 279 18.41 7.05 -5.17
CA GLU A 279 18.20 7.75 -3.91
C GLU A 279 16.74 8.14 -3.71
N ARG A 280 16.07 8.60 -4.77
CA ARG A 280 14.64 8.91 -4.72
C ARG A 280 13.80 7.67 -4.40
N ILE A 281 14.12 6.54 -5.04
CA ILE A 281 13.48 5.25 -4.77
C ILE A 281 13.69 4.87 -3.30
N SER A 282 14.92 4.99 -2.79
CA SER A 282 15.27 4.62 -1.42
C SER A 282 14.56 5.49 -0.39
N ILE A 283 14.52 6.82 -0.59
CA ILE A 283 13.82 7.74 0.31
C ILE A 283 12.34 7.40 0.37
N LEU A 284 11.69 7.21 -0.78
CA LEU A 284 10.26 6.86 -0.81
C LEU A 284 10.01 5.47 -0.22
N GLY A 285 10.89 4.51 -0.48
CA GLY A 285 10.79 3.18 0.13
C GLY A 285 10.87 3.22 1.66
N ILE A 286 11.82 3.99 2.21
CA ILE A 286 11.91 4.19 3.67
C ILE A 286 10.66 4.88 4.21
N LEU A 287 10.16 5.92 3.54
CA LEU A 287 8.93 6.62 3.96
C LEU A 287 7.72 5.68 3.98
N PHE A 288 7.55 4.83 2.97
CA PHE A 288 6.46 3.85 2.95
C PHE A 288 6.59 2.83 4.09
N ILE A 289 7.79 2.34 4.39
CA ILE A 289 8.03 1.43 5.51
C ILE A 289 7.77 2.12 6.86
N ILE A 290 8.07 3.41 6.98
CA ILE A 290 7.77 4.20 8.18
C ILE A 290 6.26 4.32 8.39
N ILE A 291 5.49 4.55 7.33
CA ILE A 291 4.03 4.65 7.39
C ILE A 291 3.42 3.27 7.71
N ASP A 292 3.77 2.27 6.92
CA ASP A 292 3.26 0.91 7.05
C ASP A 292 4.37 -0.12 6.77
N PRO A 293 5.01 -0.69 7.81
CA PRO A 293 6.08 -1.66 7.62
C PRO A 293 5.63 -2.94 6.92
N PHE A 294 4.34 -3.32 7.06
CA PHE A 294 3.80 -4.54 6.45
C PHE A 294 3.66 -4.45 4.92
N ILE A 295 3.82 -3.25 4.36
CA ILE A 295 3.84 -3.06 2.91
C ILE A 295 4.94 -3.86 2.22
N VAL A 296 6.02 -4.16 2.95
CA VAL A 296 7.14 -4.99 2.49
C VAL A 296 6.67 -6.40 2.08
N PHE A 297 5.61 -6.93 2.67
CA PHE A 297 5.06 -8.24 2.32
C PHE A 297 4.13 -8.22 1.08
N SER A 298 3.84 -7.04 0.54
CA SER A 298 3.00 -6.93 -0.65
C SER A 298 3.80 -7.20 -1.93
N THR A 299 3.25 -8.00 -2.85
CA THR A 299 3.83 -8.27 -4.18
C THR A 299 4.01 -6.97 -4.98
N ALA A 300 3.10 -6.01 -4.81
CA ALA A 300 3.17 -4.71 -5.44
C ALA A 300 4.41 -3.90 -5.00
N PHE A 301 4.81 -4.01 -3.74
CA PHE A 301 6.03 -3.37 -3.24
C PHE A 301 7.28 -4.00 -3.88
N TYR A 302 7.41 -5.33 -3.81
CA TYR A 302 8.57 -6.03 -4.40
C TYR A 302 8.74 -5.73 -5.88
N LEU A 303 7.71 -6.00 -6.68
CA LEU A 303 7.77 -5.81 -8.13
C LEU A 303 8.14 -4.37 -8.48
N SER A 304 7.59 -3.40 -7.75
CA SER A 304 7.84 -2.02 -8.06
C SER A 304 9.24 -1.53 -7.74
N PHE A 305 9.75 -1.92 -6.58
CA PHE A 305 11.07 -1.49 -6.16
C PHE A 305 12.16 -2.27 -6.91
N LEU A 306 11.99 -3.59 -7.15
CA LEU A 306 12.90 -4.38 -7.97
C LEU A 306 13.00 -3.83 -9.40
N ILE A 307 11.87 -3.65 -10.10
CA ILE A 307 11.86 -3.14 -11.49
C ILE A 307 12.42 -1.72 -11.57
N SER A 308 12.21 -0.89 -10.53
CA SER A 308 12.70 0.48 -10.53
C SER A 308 14.22 0.60 -10.31
N ILE A 309 14.84 -0.42 -9.72
CA ILE A 309 16.29 -0.47 -9.44
C ILE A 309 17.07 -0.97 -10.65
N ILE A 310 16.50 -1.86 -11.45
CA ILE A 310 17.04 -2.33 -12.72
C ILE A 310 16.94 -1.23 -13.77
#